data_cb34129ee0534ec98875b5d74c0a8786
#
_entry.id   cb34129ee0534ec98875b5d74c0a8786
#
_cell.length_a   1.000
_cell.length_b   1.000
_cell.length_c   1.000
_cell.angle_alpha   90.00
_cell.angle_beta   90.00
_cell.angle_gamma   90.00
#
_symmetry.space_group_name_H-M   'P 1'
#
loop_
_entity.id
_entity.type
_entity.pdbx_description
1 polymer ?
#
loop_
_entity_poly.entity_id
_entity_poly.type
_entity_poly.pdbx_seq_one_letter_code
_entity_poly.pdbx_strand_id
1 'polypeptide(L)'
;MQESVTYVHAPNKRIRAANGITYAYRELGEKSGIPIVFFTHLSANLDNWDPRIIDGIAKQHWVITFDNKGVGLSSGQVPGTIKEMAEDAIAFIKALGFKKIDILSLSMGGMIAQELLELEPTLVRKVILTGTGPRGGKGIENVTKISNQDLVRAIFTLTDVKTYLFFTRTPNGKRKAKEFLARIK
;
A
#
# COMPACT_ATOMS: atom_id res chain seq x y z
N MET A 1 -0.67 -3.57 31.46
CA MET A 1 -0.56 -2.93 30.13
C MET A 1 -0.66 -4.04 29.11
N GLN A 2 -1.70 -4.10 28.27
CA GLN A 2 -1.73 -5.03 27.13
C GLN A 2 -0.59 -4.64 26.19
N GLU A 3 0.29 -5.58 25.87
CA GLU A 3 1.29 -5.37 24.83
C GLU A 3 0.55 -5.01 23.54
N SER A 4 0.89 -3.86 22.97
CA SER A 4 0.30 -3.43 21.71
C SER A 4 0.73 -4.40 20.62
N VAL A 5 -0.24 -5.01 19.93
CA VAL A 5 0.02 -5.91 18.80
C VAL A 5 0.83 -5.14 17.74
N THR A 6 1.98 -5.68 17.34
CA THR A 6 2.78 -5.11 16.26
C THR A 6 2.21 -5.49 14.89
N TYR A 7 2.56 -4.74 13.86
CA TYR A 7 2.06 -4.96 12.49
C TYR A 7 2.31 -6.39 11.97
N VAL A 8 3.49 -6.95 12.25
CA VAL A 8 3.87 -8.29 11.82
C VAL A 8 2.96 -9.36 12.45
N HIS A 9 2.48 -9.14 13.66
CA HIS A 9 1.62 -10.08 14.40
C HIS A 9 0.12 -9.71 14.32
N ALA A 10 -0.23 -8.62 13.64
CA ALA A 10 -1.61 -8.22 13.47
C ALA A 10 -2.38 -9.25 12.62
N PRO A 11 -3.57 -9.70 13.08
CA PRO A 11 -4.33 -10.71 12.35
C PRO A 11 -4.85 -10.16 11.01
N ASN A 12 -4.78 -10.99 9.99
CA ASN A 12 -5.46 -10.72 8.72
C ASN A 12 -6.98 -10.83 8.92
N LYS A 13 -7.69 -9.78 8.59
CA LYS A 13 -9.13 -9.71 8.57
C LYS A 13 -9.64 -9.75 7.15
N ARG A 14 -10.94 -10.05 6.98
CA ARG A 14 -11.59 -10.08 5.68
C ARG A 14 -12.92 -9.36 5.74
N ILE A 15 -13.25 -8.67 4.66
CA ILE A 15 -14.55 -8.03 4.48
C ILE A 15 -15.03 -8.19 3.05
N ARG A 16 -16.31 -8.53 2.88
CA ARG A 16 -16.95 -8.59 1.56
C ARG A 16 -17.57 -7.24 1.24
N ALA A 17 -17.18 -6.64 0.14
CA ALA A 17 -17.71 -5.38 -0.34
C ALA A 17 -18.88 -5.57 -1.32
N ALA A 18 -19.61 -4.49 -1.60
CA ALA A 18 -20.76 -4.49 -2.48
C ALA A 18 -20.45 -4.88 -3.94
N ASN A 19 -19.19 -4.70 -4.38
CA ASN A 19 -18.71 -5.17 -5.68
C ASN A 19 -18.45 -6.69 -5.74
N GLY A 20 -18.82 -7.45 -4.69
CA GLY A 20 -18.69 -8.89 -4.59
C GLY A 20 -17.29 -9.38 -4.22
N ILE A 21 -16.32 -8.49 -4.09
CA ILE A 21 -14.93 -8.81 -3.73
C ILE A 21 -14.79 -8.94 -2.22
N THR A 22 -14.02 -9.94 -1.79
CA THR A 22 -13.58 -10.09 -0.40
C THR A 22 -12.17 -9.55 -0.28
N TYR A 23 -12.02 -8.47 0.47
CA TYR A 23 -10.73 -7.81 0.71
C TYR A 23 -10.09 -8.31 2.00
N ALA A 24 -8.78 -8.57 1.94
CA ALA A 24 -7.95 -8.82 3.12
C ALA A 24 -7.36 -7.49 3.61
N TYR A 25 -7.33 -7.31 4.94
CA TYR A 25 -6.81 -6.10 5.56
C TYR A 25 -6.29 -6.36 6.96
N ARG A 26 -5.47 -5.44 7.46
CA ARG A 26 -5.06 -5.35 8.87
C ARG A 26 -5.43 -3.99 9.42
N GLU A 27 -5.68 -3.93 10.72
CA GLU A 27 -5.90 -2.69 11.43
C GLU A 27 -5.11 -2.68 12.74
N LEU A 28 -4.51 -1.52 13.06
CA LEU A 28 -3.72 -1.29 14.26
C LEU A 28 -4.05 0.08 14.85
N GLY A 29 -3.64 0.27 16.09
CA GLY A 29 -3.88 1.50 16.84
C GLY A 29 -5.27 1.56 17.45
N GLU A 30 -5.53 2.63 18.18
CA GLU A 30 -6.83 2.87 18.78
C GLU A 30 -7.87 3.19 17.71
N LYS A 31 -9.00 2.47 17.77
CA LYS A 31 -10.09 2.62 16.80
C LYS A 31 -10.94 3.85 17.12
N SER A 32 -10.34 4.99 17.08
CA SER A 32 -11.00 6.27 17.34
C SER A 32 -10.72 7.26 16.19
N GLY A 33 -11.70 8.11 15.92
CA GLY A 33 -11.58 9.16 14.90
C GLY A 33 -11.54 8.65 13.47
N ILE A 34 -10.81 9.37 12.62
CA ILE A 34 -10.70 9.10 11.19
C ILE A 34 -9.49 8.21 10.94
N PRO A 35 -9.66 7.00 10.34
CA PRO A 35 -8.55 6.10 10.09
C PRO A 35 -7.64 6.60 8.97
N ILE A 36 -6.37 6.19 9.02
CA ILE A 36 -5.42 6.33 7.91
C ILE A 36 -5.40 5.03 7.13
N VAL A 37 -5.81 5.07 5.88
CA VAL A 37 -5.78 3.94 4.95
C VAL A 37 -4.52 4.01 4.10
N PHE A 38 -3.80 2.90 4.04
CA PHE A 38 -2.51 2.79 3.35
C PHE A 38 -2.68 2.17 1.97
N PHE A 39 -2.23 2.89 0.93
CA PHE A 39 -2.25 2.47 -0.46
C PHE A 39 -0.85 2.09 -0.92
N THR A 40 -0.64 0.82 -1.23
CA THR A 40 0.69 0.27 -1.53
C THR A 40 1.15 0.50 -2.97
N HIS A 41 2.42 0.19 -3.23
CA HIS A 41 3.04 0.29 -4.55
C HIS A 41 2.68 -0.90 -5.47
N LEU A 42 3.05 -0.81 -6.74
CA LEU A 42 2.90 -1.89 -7.73
C LEU A 42 3.59 -3.17 -7.25
N SER A 43 2.95 -4.33 -7.50
CA SER A 43 3.45 -5.66 -7.15
C SER A 43 3.70 -5.86 -5.64
N ALA A 44 2.93 -5.16 -4.80
CA ALA A 44 2.99 -5.29 -3.36
C ALA A 44 1.64 -5.67 -2.76
N ASN A 45 1.71 -6.39 -1.65
CA ASN A 45 0.59 -6.70 -0.79
C ASN A 45 0.75 -5.99 0.58
N LEU A 46 -0.16 -6.22 1.49
CA LEU A 46 -0.14 -5.62 2.83
C LEU A 46 1.13 -5.98 3.64
N ASP A 47 1.79 -7.12 3.38
CA ASP A 47 3.03 -7.50 4.07
C ASP A 47 4.26 -6.69 3.63
N ASN A 48 4.15 -5.88 2.58
CA ASN A 48 5.29 -5.11 2.06
C ASN A 48 5.48 -3.73 2.71
N TRP A 49 4.62 -3.34 3.65
CA TRP A 49 4.83 -2.16 4.47
C TRP A 49 5.90 -2.40 5.54
N ASP A 50 6.85 -1.47 5.70
CA ASP A 50 7.83 -1.53 6.80
C ASP A 50 7.09 -1.43 8.14
N PRO A 51 7.17 -2.45 9.02
CA PRO A 51 6.50 -2.44 10.31
C PRO A 51 6.81 -1.19 11.16
N ARG A 52 8.02 -0.63 11.04
CA ARG A 52 8.40 0.57 11.78
C ARG A 52 7.54 1.78 11.42
N ILE A 53 7.07 1.87 10.16
CA ILE A 53 6.19 2.94 9.72
C ILE A 53 4.80 2.71 10.29
N ILE A 54 4.27 1.51 10.11
CA ILE A 54 2.91 1.17 10.56
C ILE A 54 2.82 1.25 12.09
N ASP A 55 3.72 0.60 12.82
CA ASP A 55 3.75 0.60 14.28
C ASP A 55 3.98 2.01 14.85
N GLY A 56 4.82 2.81 14.16
CA GLY A 56 5.07 4.18 14.56
C GLY A 56 3.82 5.05 14.48
N ILE A 57 3.08 4.96 13.38
CA ILE A 57 1.84 5.73 13.16
C ILE A 57 0.70 5.19 14.02
N ALA A 58 0.60 3.88 14.20
CA ALA A 58 -0.43 3.23 15.00
C ALA A 58 -0.40 3.59 16.49
N LYS A 59 0.71 4.17 16.98
CA LYS A 59 0.78 4.69 18.37
C LYS A 59 -0.21 5.82 18.65
N GLN A 60 -0.61 6.57 17.63
CA GLN A 60 -1.45 7.76 17.77
C GLN A 60 -2.63 7.78 16.80
N HIS A 61 -2.69 6.85 15.86
CA HIS A 61 -3.70 6.83 14.80
C HIS A 61 -4.24 5.42 14.58
N TRP A 62 -5.49 5.35 14.19
CA TRP A 62 -6.08 4.14 13.65
C TRP A 62 -5.56 3.91 12.22
N VAL A 63 -4.83 2.83 12.00
CA VAL A 63 -4.18 2.48 10.73
C VAL A 63 -4.89 1.29 10.10
N ILE A 64 -5.11 1.35 8.79
CA ILE A 64 -5.66 0.27 7.97
C ILE A 64 -4.75 0.07 6.77
N THR A 65 -4.27 -1.17 6.61
CA THR A 65 -3.60 -1.63 5.40
C THR A 65 -4.45 -2.69 4.73
N PHE A 66 -4.43 -2.79 3.40
CA PHE A 66 -5.24 -3.78 2.69
C PHE A 66 -4.54 -4.29 1.43
N ASP A 67 -4.96 -5.46 0.98
CA ASP A 67 -4.61 -6.00 -0.31
C ASP A 67 -5.58 -5.48 -1.38
N ASN A 68 -5.06 -4.93 -2.45
CA ASN A 68 -5.88 -4.58 -3.62
C ASN A 68 -6.59 -5.82 -4.17
N LYS A 69 -7.68 -5.61 -4.92
CA LYS A 69 -8.38 -6.70 -5.62
C LYS A 69 -7.43 -7.55 -6.46
N GLY A 70 -7.52 -8.87 -6.31
CA GLY A 70 -6.68 -9.83 -7.02
C GLY A 70 -5.24 -9.93 -6.51
N VAL A 71 -4.91 -9.29 -5.38
CA VAL A 71 -3.57 -9.29 -4.76
C VAL A 71 -3.62 -9.96 -3.40
N GLY A 72 -2.56 -10.66 -3.03
CA GLY A 72 -2.38 -11.28 -1.73
C GLY A 72 -3.55 -12.20 -1.34
N LEU A 73 -4.25 -11.85 -0.28
CA LEU A 73 -5.40 -12.62 0.22
C LEU A 73 -6.76 -12.05 -0.23
N SER A 74 -6.79 -10.99 -1.03
CA SER A 74 -8.00 -10.43 -1.62
C SER A 74 -8.44 -11.22 -2.85
N SER A 75 -9.75 -11.41 -2.99
CA SER A 75 -10.32 -12.15 -4.12
C SER A 75 -10.36 -11.33 -5.41
N GLY A 76 -10.73 -11.98 -6.51
CA GLY A 76 -10.92 -11.35 -7.82
C GLY A 76 -9.64 -11.37 -8.68
N GLN A 77 -9.63 -10.52 -9.69
CA GLN A 77 -8.51 -10.34 -10.62
C GLN A 77 -8.04 -8.89 -10.56
N VAL A 78 -6.72 -8.68 -10.73
CA VAL A 78 -6.13 -7.33 -10.75
C VAL A 78 -6.74 -6.52 -11.88
N PRO A 79 -7.29 -5.32 -11.60
CA PRO A 79 -7.85 -4.44 -12.62
C PRO A 79 -6.81 -3.95 -13.62
N GLY A 80 -7.27 -3.59 -14.81
CA GLY A 80 -6.39 -3.09 -15.88
C GLY A 80 -6.09 -1.59 -15.80
N THR A 81 -6.84 -0.83 -14.99
CA THR A 81 -6.73 0.64 -14.92
C THR A 81 -6.65 1.15 -13.48
N ILE A 82 -6.01 2.29 -13.28
CA ILE A 82 -5.96 2.98 -11.98
C ILE A 82 -7.37 3.39 -11.52
N LYS A 83 -8.25 3.76 -12.45
CA LYS A 83 -9.64 4.11 -12.14
C LYS A 83 -10.39 2.94 -11.52
N GLU A 84 -10.33 1.75 -12.13
CA GLU A 84 -10.94 0.55 -11.57
C GLU A 84 -10.36 0.19 -10.20
N MET A 85 -9.04 0.38 -10.01
CA MET A 85 -8.40 0.18 -8.69
C MET A 85 -8.93 1.17 -7.65
N ALA A 86 -9.21 2.41 -8.04
CA ALA A 86 -9.79 3.42 -7.14
C ALA A 86 -11.24 3.09 -6.80
N GLU A 87 -12.05 2.66 -7.77
CA GLU A 87 -13.43 2.19 -7.55
C GLU A 87 -13.47 0.98 -6.59
N ASP A 88 -12.55 0.04 -6.75
CA ASP A 88 -12.39 -1.12 -5.85
C ASP A 88 -11.99 -0.68 -4.43
N ALA A 89 -11.07 0.27 -4.29
CA ALA A 89 -10.67 0.83 -3.00
C ALA A 89 -11.82 1.57 -2.31
N ILE A 90 -12.63 2.32 -3.06
CA ILE A 90 -13.85 2.97 -2.55
C ILE A 90 -14.83 1.92 -2.03
N ALA A 91 -15.03 0.83 -2.77
CA ALA A 91 -15.92 -0.27 -2.35
C ALA A 91 -15.42 -0.91 -1.04
N PHE A 92 -14.12 -1.13 -0.90
CA PHE A 92 -13.50 -1.61 0.34
C PHE A 92 -13.73 -0.67 1.51
N ILE A 93 -13.43 0.62 1.35
CA ILE A 93 -13.58 1.64 2.39
C ILE A 93 -15.03 1.76 2.84
N LYS A 94 -15.98 1.78 1.89
CA LYS A 94 -17.42 1.80 2.18
C LYS A 94 -17.89 0.53 2.89
N ALA A 95 -17.33 -0.64 2.55
CA ALA A 95 -17.64 -1.89 3.24
C ALA A 95 -17.22 -1.88 4.71
N LEU A 96 -16.14 -1.18 5.06
CA LEU A 96 -15.73 -0.95 6.45
C LEU A 96 -16.61 0.08 7.18
N GLY A 97 -17.56 0.72 6.49
CA GLY A 97 -18.49 1.70 7.06
C GLY A 97 -17.90 3.12 7.20
N PHE A 98 -16.74 3.38 6.63
CA PHE A 98 -16.13 4.71 6.74
C PHE A 98 -16.78 5.72 5.79
N LYS A 99 -17.12 6.88 6.35
CA LYS A 99 -17.61 8.05 5.60
C LYS A 99 -16.50 9.06 5.34
N LYS A 100 -15.39 8.94 6.04
CA LYS A 100 -14.22 9.81 5.91
C LYS A 100 -12.96 9.08 6.33
N ILE A 101 -11.90 9.24 5.55
CA ILE A 101 -10.58 8.66 5.80
C ILE A 101 -9.47 9.69 5.57
N ASP A 102 -8.30 9.41 6.11
CA ASP A 102 -7.03 9.94 5.62
C ASP A 102 -6.32 8.88 4.79
N ILE A 103 -5.47 9.29 3.85
CA ILE A 103 -4.71 8.37 2.99
C ILE A 103 -3.21 8.61 3.19
N LEU A 104 -2.45 7.51 3.36
CA LEU A 104 -1.02 7.49 3.12
C LEU A 104 -0.74 6.53 1.95
N SER A 105 -0.08 7.02 0.93
CA SER A 105 0.09 6.28 -0.31
C SER A 105 1.54 6.26 -0.79
N LEU A 106 1.92 5.16 -1.45
CA LEU A 106 3.25 4.98 -2.03
C LEU A 106 3.15 4.58 -3.51
N SER A 107 3.86 5.32 -4.39
CA SER A 107 3.99 5.01 -5.82
C SER A 107 2.62 4.83 -6.51
N MET A 108 2.30 3.67 -7.08
CA MET A 108 1.00 3.37 -7.71
C MET A 108 -0.18 3.68 -6.76
N GLY A 109 -0.02 3.44 -5.46
CA GLY A 109 -1.03 3.80 -4.47
C GLY A 109 -1.36 5.29 -4.45
N GLY A 110 -0.40 6.15 -4.78
CA GLY A 110 -0.63 7.59 -4.92
C GLY A 110 -1.40 7.95 -6.20
N MET A 111 -1.26 7.19 -7.27
CA MET A 111 -2.09 7.35 -8.47
C MET A 111 -3.53 6.94 -8.17
N ILE A 112 -3.72 5.82 -7.46
CA ILE A 112 -5.05 5.37 -7.00
C ILE A 112 -5.70 6.41 -6.08
N ALA A 113 -4.94 6.99 -5.15
CA ALA A 113 -5.43 8.01 -4.23
C ALA A 113 -5.89 9.27 -4.96
N GLN A 114 -5.17 9.72 -6.01
CA GLN A 114 -5.56 10.87 -6.82
C GLN A 114 -6.86 10.61 -7.59
N GLU A 115 -7.00 9.43 -8.19
CA GLU A 115 -8.23 9.03 -8.88
C GLU A 115 -9.41 8.90 -7.90
N LEU A 116 -9.16 8.37 -6.70
CA LEU A 116 -10.18 8.29 -5.64
C LEU A 116 -10.66 9.66 -5.20
N LEU A 117 -9.77 10.66 -5.08
CA LEU A 117 -10.12 12.04 -4.79
C LEU A 117 -11.02 12.66 -5.87
N GLU A 118 -10.83 12.29 -7.13
CA GLU A 118 -11.69 12.72 -8.23
C GLU A 118 -13.08 12.07 -8.17
N LEU A 119 -13.13 10.76 -7.87
CA LEU A 119 -14.37 10.00 -7.84
C LEU A 119 -15.22 10.28 -6.59
N GLU A 120 -14.59 10.43 -5.42
CA GLU A 120 -15.26 10.58 -4.12
C GLU A 120 -14.56 11.65 -3.26
N PRO A 121 -14.61 12.94 -3.66
CA PRO A 121 -13.85 14.01 -3.00
C PRO A 121 -14.22 14.21 -1.53
N THR A 122 -15.43 13.84 -1.14
CA THR A 122 -15.89 13.96 0.25
C THR A 122 -15.41 12.85 1.17
N LEU A 123 -14.94 11.74 0.62
CA LEU A 123 -14.47 10.58 1.37
C LEU A 123 -13.11 10.82 2.01
N VAL A 124 -12.26 11.65 1.40
CA VAL A 124 -10.90 11.89 1.86
C VAL A 124 -10.78 13.22 2.57
N ARG A 125 -10.21 13.22 3.78
CA ARG A 125 -9.91 14.45 4.54
C ARG A 125 -8.52 14.97 4.25
N LYS A 126 -7.51 14.08 4.29
CA LYS A 126 -6.11 14.39 4.07
C LYS A 126 -5.45 13.30 3.24
N VAL A 127 -4.47 13.64 2.43
CA VAL A 127 -3.68 12.68 1.67
C VAL A 127 -2.19 13.00 1.79
N ILE A 128 -1.41 11.93 2.00
CA ILE A 128 0.04 11.96 1.94
C ILE A 128 0.46 11.15 0.72
N LEU A 129 1.06 11.80 -0.26
CA LEU A 129 1.56 11.21 -1.49
C LEU A 129 3.08 11.03 -1.38
N THR A 130 3.55 9.78 -1.46
CA THR A 130 4.98 9.47 -1.39
C THR A 130 5.45 8.73 -2.64
N GLY A 131 6.57 9.16 -3.23
CA GLY A 131 7.20 8.49 -4.38
C GLY A 131 6.28 8.24 -5.57
N THR A 132 5.36 9.16 -5.84
CA THR A 132 4.35 9.06 -6.90
C THR A 132 4.38 10.27 -7.81
N GLY A 133 3.53 10.29 -8.84
CA GLY A 133 3.37 11.41 -9.75
C GLY A 133 1.93 11.59 -10.22
N PRO A 134 1.61 12.74 -10.84
CA PRO A 134 0.30 12.99 -11.39
C PRO A 134 0.05 12.18 -12.66
N ARG A 135 -1.21 12.02 -13.04
CA ARG A 135 -1.62 11.41 -14.31
C ARG A 135 -0.94 12.16 -15.47
N GLY A 136 -0.30 11.42 -16.39
CA GLY A 136 0.44 12.01 -17.52
C GLY A 136 1.72 12.74 -17.11
N GLY A 137 2.17 12.60 -15.86
CA GLY A 137 3.42 13.19 -15.38
C GLY A 137 4.64 12.73 -16.18
N LYS A 138 5.52 13.66 -16.51
CA LYS A 138 6.74 13.38 -17.27
C LYS A 138 7.60 12.32 -16.54
N GLY A 139 8.00 11.27 -17.26
CA GLY A 139 8.84 10.19 -16.74
C GLY A 139 8.06 8.98 -16.21
N ILE A 140 6.74 9.09 -15.99
CA ILE A 140 5.91 7.95 -15.54
C ILE A 140 5.91 6.83 -16.59
N GLU A 141 5.95 7.17 -17.85
CA GLU A 141 6.04 6.23 -18.98
C GLU A 141 7.29 5.34 -18.91
N ASN A 142 8.35 5.78 -18.25
CA ASN A 142 9.59 5.05 -18.09
C ASN A 142 9.59 4.07 -16.89
N VAL A 143 8.63 4.17 -15.99
CA VAL A 143 8.59 3.35 -14.75
C VAL A 143 8.54 1.87 -15.08
N THR A 144 7.70 1.44 -16.03
CA THR A 144 7.60 0.04 -16.44
C THR A 144 8.92 -0.48 -17.01
N LYS A 145 9.59 0.31 -17.87
CA LYS A 145 10.87 -0.06 -18.46
C LYS A 145 11.96 -0.25 -17.40
N ILE A 146 12.07 0.70 -16.47
CA ILE A 146 13.04 0.65 -15.37
C ILE A 146 12.73 -0.52 -14.43
N SER A 147 11.48 -0.71 -14.05
CA SER A 147 11.08 -1.81 -13.20
C SER A 147 11.37 -3.18 -13.81
N ASN A 148 11.13 -3.36 -15.12
CA ASN A 148 11.45 -4.59 -15.82
C ASN A 148 12.96 -4.85 -15.87
N GLN A 149 13.79 -3.82 -16.09
CA GLN A 149 15.24 -3.94 -16.05
C GLN A 149 15.73 -4.36 -14.66
N ASP A 150 15.20 -3.77 -13.61
CA ASP A 150 15.58 -4.11 -12.24
C ASP A 150 15.05 -5.49 -11.81
N LEU A 151 13.90 -5.92 -12.34
CA LEU A 151 13.39 -7.29 -12.15
C LEU A 151 14.31 -8.33 -12.78
N VAL A 152 14.72 -8.13 -14.05
CA VAL A 152 15.67 -9.01 -14.72
C VAL A 152 16.99 -9.07 -13.94
N ARG A 153 17.50 -7.93 -13.49
CA ARG A 153 18.71 -7.87 -12.66
C ARG A 153 18.53 -8.64 -11.34
N ALA A 154 17.39 -8.48 -10.67
CA ALA A 154 17.08 -9.16 -9.42
C ALA A 154 17.11 -10.69 -9.58
N ILE A 155 16.57 -11.20 -10.69
CA ILE A 155 16.60 -12.64 -11.03
C ILE A 155 18.06 -13.11 -11.19
N PHE A 156 18.88 -12.42 -11.99
CA PHE A 156 20.28 -12.82 -12.20
C PHE A 156 21.15 -12.73 -10.95
N THR A 157 20.81 -11.85 -10.01
CA THR A 157 21.58 -11.68 -8.77
C THR A 157 20.97 -12.41 -7.56
N LEU A 158 19.87 -13.14 -7.75
CA LEU A 158 19.11 -13.83 -6.70
C LEU A 158 18.77 -12.88 -5.53
N THR A 159 18.43 -11.65 -5.87
CA THR A 159 18.14 -10.57 -4.91
C THR A 159 16.69 -10.10 -5.08
N ASP A 160 16.04 -9.72 -3.99
CA ASP A 160 14.69 -9.12 -4.08
C ASP A 160 14.75 -7.81 -4.90
N VAL A 161 13.83 -7.66 -5.85
CA VAL A 161 13.74 -6.50 -6.74
C VAL A 161 13.64 -5.18 -5.99
N LYS A 162 13.05 -5.15 -4.79
CA LYS A 162 12.95 -3.97 -3.92
C LYS A 162 14.32 -3.38 -3.58
N THR A 163 15.37 -4.21 -3.57
CA THR A 163 16.76 -3.75 -3.38
C THR A 163 17.19 -2.75 -4.45
N TYR A 164 16.74 -2.94 -5.67
CA TYR A 164 17.09 -2.07 -6.80
C TYR A 164 16.12 -0.92 -6.98
N LEU A 165 14.84 -1.15 -6.71
CA LEU A 165 13.79 -0.14 -6.85
C LEU A 165 13.86 0.95 -5.77
N PHE A 166 14.20 0.60 -4.53
CA PHE A 166 14.07 1.51 -3.39
C PHE A 166 15.38 1.94 -2.74
N PHE A 167 16.50 1.30 -3.09
CA PHE A 167 17.76 1.56 -2.43
C PHE A 167 18.88 1.88 -3.42
N THR A 168 19.81 2.74 -2.97
CA THR A 168 21.00 3.05 -3.76
C THR A 168 21.95 1.85 -3.83
N ARG A 169 22.81 1.84 -4.86
CA ARG A 169 23.80 0.76 -5.08
C ARG A 169 25.06 0.88 -4.21
N THR A 170 25.10 1.87 -3.34
CA THR A 170 26.20 2.09 -2.38
C THR A 170 26.23 0.99 -1.32
N PRO A 171 27.37 0.79 -0.62
CA PRO A 171 27.43 -0.15 0.51
C PRO A 171 26.36 0.12 1.58
N ASN A 172 26.09 1.40 1.88
CA ASN A 172 25.03 1.79 2.81
C ASN A 172 23.64 1.42 2.29
N GLY A 173 23.33 1.72 1.02
CA GLY A 173 22.06 1.37 0.40
C GLY A 173 21.80 -0.14 0.44
N LYS A 174 22.80 -0.96 0.07
CA LYS A 174 22.70 -2.42 0.14
C LYS A 174 22.46 -2.93 1.56
N ARG A 175 23.13 -2.36 2.56
CA ARG A 175 22.91 -2.69 3.98
C ARG A 175 21.48 -2.34 4.38
N LYS A 176 20.99 -1.15 4.04
CA LYS A 176 19.62 -0.71 4.36
C LYS A 176 18.56 -1.54 3.65
N ALA A 177 18.81 -2.00 2.42
CA ALA A 177 17.94 -2.94 1.73
C ALA A 177 17.81 -4.27 2.50
N LYS A 178 18.92 -4.86 2.96
CA LYS A 178 18.90 -6.08 3.76
C LYS A 178 18.14 -5.90 5.07
N GLU A 179 18.37 -4.79 5.78
CA GLU A 179 17.64 -4.46 7.01
C GLU A 179 16.13 -4.33 6.77
N PHE A 180 15.73 -3.69 5.68
CA PHE A 180 14.33 -3.55 5.29
C PHE A 180 13.70 -4.90 4.96
N LEU A 181 14.33 -5.69 4.09
CA LEU A 181 13.82 -7.00 3.68
C LEU A 181 13.70 -7.98 4.85
N ALA A 182 14.58 -7.88 5.85
CA ALA A 182 14.49 -8.70 7.06
C ALA A 182 13.28 -8.35 7.94
N ARG A 183 12.76 -7.12 7.85
CA ARG A 183 11.59 -6.68 8.63
C ARG A 183 10.24 -7.02 8.00
N ILE A 184 10.19 -7.16 6.68
CA ILE A 184 8.94 -7.45 5.92
C ILE A 184 8.80 -8.95 5.59
N LYS A 185 9.62 -9.82 6.17
CA LYS A 185 9.57 -11.28 6.00
C LYS A 185 8.58 -11.90 6.96
#